data_56913a7c2509cdf8bdc313d266f4f47e
#
_entry.id   56913a7c2509cdf8bdc313d266f4f47e
#
_cell.length_a   1.000
_cell.length_b   1.000
_cell.length_c   1.000
_cell.angle_alpha   90.00
_cell.angle_beta   90.00
_cell.angle_gamma   90.00
#
_symmetry.space_group_name_H-M   'P 1'
#
loop_
_entity.id
_entity.type
_entity.pdbx_description
1 polymer ?
#
loop_
_entity_poly.entity_id
_entity_poly.type
_entity_poly.pdbx_seq_one_letter_code
_entity_poly.pdbx_strand_id
1 'polypeptide(L)'
;MFIRCIFLITTGLYLTTVLSQSVFYETDTIREIHLDFYDENWDYLLDSLYVEGEGGRILANIEIDGSTYYSVGVRYKGYSSVSVNYAKNPFNIKLDYLIEDQNHEGIDKLKLSNVIQDPSFLREVLSYEVCRKYMPASNANYANLYIDGVLWGLYTNVQAVNKEFLIDNFGSKY
;
A
#
# COMPACT_ATOMS: atom_id res chain seq x y z
N MET A 1 17.90 21.61 36.94
CA MET A 1 17.20 22.36 35.84
C MET A 1 17.50 21.76 34.47
N PHE A 2 17.86 20.47 34.36
CA PHE A 2 18.21 19.81 33.07
C PHE A 2 17.23 18.74 32.60
N ILE A 3 16.21 18.38 33.41
CA ILE A 3 15.27 17.27 33.08
C ILE A 3 14.08 17.73 32.22
N ARG A 4 13.79 19.04 32.15
CA ARG A 4 12.64 19.54 31.36
C ARG A 4 12.86 19.65 29.84
N CYS A 5 14.11 19.67 29.37
CA CYS A 5 14.40 19.81 27.93
C CYS A 5 14.35 18.44 27.17
N ILE A 6 14.57 17.31 27.86
CA ILE A 6 14.60 15.97 27.22
C ILE A 6 13.16 15.49 26.90
N PHE A 7 12.17 15.91 27.70
CA PHE A 7 10.76 15.47 27.48
C PHE A 7 10.08 16.13 26.28
N LEU A 8 10.54 17.32 25.87
CA LEU A 8 10.00 18.04 24.71
C LEU A 8 10.52 17.52 23.36
N ILE A 9 11.72 16.89 23.35
CA ILE A 9 12.30 16.35 22.11
C ILE A 9 11.67 15.01 21.72
N THR A 10 11.26 14.20 22.70
CA THR A 10 10.63 12.89 22.42
C THR A 10 9.19 12.99 21.94
N THR A 11 8.43 14.00 22.34
CA THR A 11 7.07 14.23 21.85
C THR A 11 7.02 14.80 20.43
N GLY A 12 8.08 15.52 20.00
CA GLY A 12 8.18 16.05 18.64
C GLY A 12 8.42 14.97 17.58
N LEU A 13 9.12 13.86 17.95
CA LEU A 13 9.43 12.78 17.00
C LEU A 13 8.22 11.91 16.68
N TYR A 14 7.29 11.73 17.62
CA TYR A 14 6.07 10.93 17.37
C TYR A 14 5.03 11.67 16.49
N LEU A 15 5.02 13.00 16.52
CA LEU A 15 4.09 13.80 15.71
C LEU A 15 4.44 13.76 14.20
N THR A 16 5.71 13.58 13.86
CA THR A 16 6.16 13.60 12.46
C THR A 16 5.77 12.34 11.69
N THR A 17 5.68 11.18 12.31
CA THR A 17 5.33 9.92 11.63
C THR A 17 3.84 9.85 11.26
N VAL A 18 2.95 10.36 12.10
CA VAL A 18 1.50 10.38 11.81
C VAL A 18 1.16 11.36 10.68
N LEU A 19 1.85 12.50 10.62
CA LEU A 19 1.68 13.46 9.53
C LEU A 19 2.19 12.92 8.19
N SER A 20 3.25 12.12 8.19
CA SER A 20 3.83 11.55 6.97
C SER A 20 2.88 10.56 6.29
N GLN A 21 2.28 9.61 7.03
CA GLN A 21 1.33 8.66 6.45
C GLN A 21 0.07 9.34 5.87
N SER A 22 -0.41 10.42 6.50
CA SER A 22 -1.55 11.17 5.97
C SER A 22 -1.20 11.87 4.67
N VAL A 23 0.01 12.38 4.52
CA VAL A 23 0.52 13.02 3.30
C VAL A 23 0.63 12.02 2.14
N PHE A 24 1.10 10.79 2.39
CA PHE A 24 1.16 9.75 1.35
C PHE A 24 -0.22 9.42 0.75
N TYR A 25 -1.29 9.51 1.53
CA TYR A 25 -2.65 9.21 1.08
C TYR A 25 -3.48 10.45 0.69
N GLU A 26 -2.86 11.60 0.43
CA GLU A 26 -3.57 12.78 -0.08
C GLU A 26 -4.17 12.50 -1.47
N THR A 27 -5.44 12.93 -1.66
CA THR A 27 -6.23 12.62 -2.85
C THR A 27 -5.96 13.52 -4.03
N ASP A 28 -5.27 14.63 -3.83
CA ASP A 28 -4.87 15.59 -4.87
C ASP A 28 -3.58 15.22 -5.59
N THR A 29 -2.90 14.17 -5.13
CA THR A 29 -1.64 13.67 -5.71
C THR A 29 -1.80 12.23 -6.16
N ILE A 30 -1.51 11.95 -7.43
CA ILE A 30 -1.41 10.58 -7.96
C ILE A 30 0.02 10.09 -7.70
N ARG A 31 0.17 9.01 -6.94
CA ARG A 31 1.49 8.43 -6.62
C ARG A 31 2.06 7.69 -7.82
N GLU A 32 3.38 7.68 -7.94
CA GLU A 32 4.10 6.93 -8.96
C GLU A 32 4.72 5.68 -8.30
N ILE A 33 4.29 4.50 -8.75
CA ILE A 33 4.75 3.21 -8.23
C ILE A 33 5.30 2.38 -9.39
N HIS A 34 6.57 1.98 -9.29
CA HIS A 34 7.23 1.13 -10.28
C HIS A 34 7.57 -0.21 -9.63
N LEU A 35 7.13 -1.30 -10.24
CA LEU A 35 7.45 -2.67 -9.85
C LEU A 35 8.34 -3.30 -10.91
N ASP A 36 9.51 -3.79 -10.50
CA ASP A 36 10.44 -4.54 -11.33
C ASP A 36 10.52 -5.98 -10.78
N PHE A 37 9.86 -6.91 -11.43
CA PHE A 37 9.83 -8.30 -10.98
C PHE A 37 11.17 -9.00 -11.25
N TYR A 38 11.56 -9.93 -10.36
CA TYR A 38 12.77 -10.75 -10.56
C TYR A 38 12.57 -11.83 -11.61
N ASP A 39 11.33 -12.22 -11.86
CA ASP A 39 10.97 -13.27 -12.80
C ASP A 39 10.18 -12.69 -13.98
N GLU A 40 10.63 -12.93 -15.20
CA GLU A 40 9.96 -12.48 -16.42
C GLU A 40 8.55 -13.07 -16.58
N ASN A 41 8.28 -14.24 -15.97
CA ASN A 41 6.98 -14.90 -15.99
C ASN A 41 6.09 -14.52 -14.79
N TRP A 42 6.28 -13.35 -14.20
CA TRP A 42 5.62 -12.90 -12.98
C TRP A 42 4.08 -13.05 -13.01
N ASP A 43 3.45 -12.76 -14.12
CA ASP A 43 1.99 -12.82 -14.28
C ASP A 43 1.48 -14.27 -14.15
N TYR A 44 2.11 -15.21 -14.87
CA TYR A 44 1.82 -16.63 -14.75
C TYR A 44 2.07 -17.17 -13.34
N LEU A 45 3.14 -16.74 -12.68
CA LEU A 45 3.46 -17.15 -11.31
C LEU A 45 2.41 -16.64 -10.32
N LEU A 46 1.98 -15.38 -10.44
CA LEU A 46 0.93 -14.82 -9.59
C LEU A 46 -0.42 -15.49 -9.81
N ASP A 47 -0.77 -15.80 -11.06
CA ASP A 47 -1.98 -16.56 -11.41
C ASP A 47 -1.94 -17.96 -10.79
N SER A 48 -0.82 -18.67 -10.89
CA SER A 48 -0.64 -20.01 -10.30
C SER A 48 -0.79 -19.96 -8.78
N LEU A 49 -0.10 -19.05 -8.09
CA LEU A 49 -0.21 -18.89 -6.65
C LEU A 49 -1.61 -18.50 -6.19
N TYR A 50 -2.33 -17.72 -7.00
CA TYR A 50 -3.71 -17.37 -6.70
C TYR A 50 -4.66 -18.57 -6.80
N VAL A 51 -4.51 -19.40 -7.82
CA VAL A 51 -5.30 -20.61 -8.04
C VAL A 51 -5.02 -21.67 -6.95
N GLU A 52 -3.75 -21.83 -6.56
CA GLU A 52 -3.34 -22.75 -5.49
C GLU A 52 -3.87 -22.33 -4.11
N GLY A 53 -4.16 -21.03 -3.91
CA GLY A 53 -4.78 -20.54 -2.68
C GLY A 53 -3.83 -20.45 -1.47
N GLU A 54 -2.55 -20.71 -1.64
CA GLU A 54 -1.58 -20.78 -0.54
C GLU A 54 -1.10 -19.40 -0.03
N GLY A 55 -1.54 -18.33 -0.67
CA GLY A 55 -1.18 -16.95 -0.28
C GLY A 55 0.29 -16.61 -0.50
N GLY A 56 0.99 -17.37 -1.34
CA GLY A 56 2.38 -17.16 -1.71
C GLY A 56 2.63 -15.79 -2.33
N ARG A 57 3.90 -15.37 -2.34
CA ARG A 57 4.35 -14.11 -2.92
C ARG A 57 5.55 -14.37 -3.82
N ILE A 58 5.67 -13.58 -4.89
CA ILE A 58 6.88 -13.48 -5.70
C ILE A 58 7.65 -12.22 -5.35
N LEU A 59 8.93 -12.19 -5.70
CA LEU A 59 9.83 -11.09 -5.39
C LEU A 59 9.84 -10.04 -6.50
N ALA A 60 9.93 -8.78 -6.07
CA ALA A 60 10.18 -7.65 -6.94
C ALA A 60 11.00 -6.59 -6.20
N ASN A 61 11.55 -5.63 -6.95
CA ASN A 61 11.91 -4.33 -6.40
C ASN A 61 10.76 -3.37 -6.64
N ILE A 62 10.65 -2.35 -5.79
CA ILE A 62 9.64 -1.31 -5.96
C ILE A 62 10.26 0.06 -5.77
N GLU A 63 9.89 1.00 -6.61
CA GLU A 63 10.13 2.42 -6.39
C GLU A 63 8.79 3.11 -6.12
N ILE A 64 8.74 3.94 -5.09
CA ILE A 64 7.57 4.71 -4.68
C ILE A 64 8.01 6.17 -4.61
N ASP A 65 7.45 7.03 -5.48
CA ASP A 65 7.77 8.46 -5.55
C ASP A 65 9.30 8.75 -5.53
N GLY A 66 10.09 7.93 -6.26
CA GLY A 66 11.55 8.05 -6.35
C GLY A 66 12.35 7.36 -5.23
N SER A 67 11.69 6.73 -4.27
CA SER A 67 12.36 5.93 -3.22
C SER A 67 12.31 4.45 -3.53
N THR A 68 13.46 3.78 -3.60
CA THR A 68 13.56 2.35 -4.00
C THR A 68 13.62 1.42 -2.79
N TYR A 69 12.87 0.32 -2.86
CA TYR A 69 12.84 -0.76 -1.88
C TYR A 69 13.07 -2.10 -2.57
N TYR A 70 13.89 -2.96 -1.97
CA TYR A 70 14.34 -4.19 -2.59
C TYR A 70 13.68 -5.43 -2.00
N SER A 71 13.55 -6.47 -2.81
CA SER A 71 13.07 -7.80 -2.38
C SER A 71 11.73 -7.77 -1.66
N VAL A 72 10.82 -6.94 -2.15
CA VAL A 72 9.44 -6.85 -1.66
C VAL A 72 8.64 -8.06 -2.10
N GLY A 73 7.63 -8.43 -1.31
CA GLY A 73 6.77 -9.57 -1.61
C GLY A 73 5.46 -9.14 -2.26
N VAL A 74 5.21 -9.58 -3.48
CA VAL A 74 4.02 -9.22 -4.27
C VAL A 74 3.08 -10.40 -4.41
N ARG A 75 1.77 -10.19 -4.24
CA ARG A 75 0.72 -11.16 -4.57
C ARG A 75 -0.54 -10.45 -5.03
N TYR A 76 -1.44 -11.18 -5.66
CA TYR A 76 -2.79 -10.65 -5.89
C TYR A 76 -3.58 -10.51 -4.58
N LYS A 77 -4.55 -9.60 -4.56
CA LYS A 77 -5.47 -9.40 -3.43
C LYS A 77 -6.91 -9.43 -3.89
N GLY A 78 -7.79 -9.89 -3.01
CA GLY A 78 -9.23 -9.93 -3.26
C GLY A 78 -9.70 -11.30 -3.74
N TYR A 79 -11.00 -11.46 -3.85
CA TYR A 79 -11.66 -12.70 -4.27
C TYR A 79 -12.41 -12.49 -5.59
N SER A 80 -13.34 -11.56 -5.64
CA SER A 80 -14.16 -11.30 -6.83
C SER A 80 -13.51 -10.34 -7.84
N SER A 81 -12.43 -9.67 -7.46
CA SER A 81 -11.72 -8.70 -8.30
C SER A 81 -10.48 -9.26 -8.99
N VAL A 82 -10.15 -10.54 -8.75
CA VAL A 82 -9.03 -11.24 -9.37
C VAL A 82 -9.54 -12.26 -10.37
N SER A 83 -8.88 -12.37 -11.50
CA SER A 83 -9.07 -13.46 -12.46
C SER A 83 -7.80 -13.64 -13.28
N VAL A 84 -7.42 -14.89 -13.52
CA VAL A 84 -6.33 -15.27 -14.44
C VAL A 84 -6.58 -14.83 -15.89
N ASN A 85 -7.80 -14.39 -16.21
CA ASN A 85 -8.15 -13.86 -17.52
C ASN A 85 -8.09 -12.32 -17.59
N TYR A 86 -7.73 -11.66 -16.48
CA TYR A 86 -7.63 -10.20 -16.44
C TYR A 86 -6.17 -9.77 -16.56
N ALA A 87 -5.88 -8.90 -17.52
CA ALA A 87 -4.58 -8.26 -17.62
C ALA A 87 -4.28 -7.35 -16.42
N LYS A 88 -5.31 -6.77 -15.80
CA LYS A 88 -5.17 -5.83 -14.70
C LYS A 88 -5.76 -6.42 -13.42
N ASN A 89 -4.95 -7.12 -12.65
CA ASN A 89 -5.29 -7.67 -11.33
C ASN A 89 -4.91 -6.71 -10.20
N PRO A 90 -5.55 -6.79 -9.01
CA PRO A 90 -5.21 -5.98 -7.85
C PRO A 90 -4.05 -6.59 -7.07
N PHE A 91 -3.17 -5.73 -6.51
CA PHE A 91 -1.94 -6.16 -5.84
C PHE A 91 -1.96 -5.89 -4.34
N ASN A 92 -1.31 -6.77 -3.59
CA ASN A 92 -0.90 -6.59 -2.21
C ASN A 92 0.61 -6.74 -2.14
N ILE A 93 1.30 -5.65 -1.83
CA ILE A 93 2.75 -5.56 -1.83
C ILE A 93 3.20 -5.40 -0.38
N LYS A 94 4.09 -6.27 0.09
CA LYS A 94 4.69 -6.21 1.41
C LYS A 94 6.12 -5.74 1.29
N LEU A 95 6.43 -4.55 1.84
CA LEU A 95 7.75 -3.94 1.71
C LEU A 95 8.79 -4.66 2.56
N ASP A 96 8.45 -5.03 3.79
CA ASP A 96 9.30 -5.75 4.74
C ASP A 96 9.27 -7.28 4.56
N TYR A 97 9.20 -7.76 3.31
CA TYR A 97 9.03 -9.19 3.05
C TYR A 97 10.29 -10.02 3.30
N LEU A 98 11.42 -9.64 2.71
CA LEU A 98 12.73 -10.25 2.99
C LEU A 98 13.65 -9.34 3.79
N ILE A 99 13.50 -8.04 3.69
CA ILE A 99 14.29 -7.05 4.43
C ILE A 99 13.40 -6.53 5.56
N GLU A 100 13.73 -6.89 6.80
CA GLU A 100 13.00 -6.48 7.99
C GLU A 100 12.97 -4.96 8.14
N ASP A 101 11.87 -4.44 8.69
CA ASP A 101 11.64 -3.01 8.96
C ASP A 101 11.66 -2.09 7.72
N GLN A 102 11.69 -2.67 6.50
CA GLN A 102 11.61 -1.88 5.28
C GLN A 102 10.20 -1.28 5.12
N ASN A 103 10.11 0.04 5.04
CA ASN A 103 8.86 0.76 4.95
C ASN A 103 9.02 2.06 4.15
N HIS A 104 7.93 2.56 3.59
CA HIS A 104 7.84 3.87 2.97
C HIS A 104 7.06 4.80 3.90
N GLU A 105 7.75 5.73 4.57
CA GLU A 105 7.14 6.70 5.51
C GLU A 105 6.27 6.04 6.60
N GLY A 106 6.70 4.89 7.12
CA GLY A 106 5.96 4.11 8.12
C GLY A 106 4.91 3.16 7.53
N ILE A 107 4.83 3.03 6.20
CA ILE A 107 3.91 2.11 5.52
C ILE A 107 4.70 0.86 5.12
N ASP A 108 4.33 -0.29 5.68
CA ASP A 108 4.94 -1.60 5.40
C ASP A 108 4.24 -2.34 4.25
N LYS A 109 3.03 -1.90 3.88
CA LYS A 109 2.17 -2.64 2.96
C LYS A 109 1.30 -1.75 2.09
N LEU A 110 1.37 -1.97 0.79
CA LEU A 110 0.50 -1.31 -0.19
C LEU A 110 -0.61 -2.26 -0.64
N LYS A 111 -1.80 -1.71 -0.84
CA LYS A 111 -2.96 -2.40 -1.39
C LYS A 111 -3.49 -1.64 -2.59
N LEU A 112 -3.18 -2.11 -3.79
CA LEU A 112 -3.58 -1.52 -5.05
C LEU A 112 -4.82 -2.23 -5.59
N SER A 113 -5.96 -1.54 -5.64
CA SER A 113 -7.22 -2.05 -6.19
C SER A 113 -7.31 -1.73 -7.68
N ASN A 114 -7.69 -2.74 -8.48
CA ASN A 114 -7.83 -2.60 -9.93
C ASN A 114 -9.11 -1.88 -10.38
N VAL A 115 -10.02 -1.59 -9.44
CA VAL A 115 -11.27 -0.82 -9.66
C VAL A 115 -12.18 -1.41 -10.75
N ILE A 116 -12.27 -2.74 -10.81
CA ILE A 116 -12.82 -3.51 -11.92
C ILE A 116 -14.28 -3.14 -12.32
N GLN A 117 -15.09 -2.68 -11.37
CA GLN A 117 -16.51 -2.35 -11.60
C GLN A 117 -16.82 -0.86 -11.41
N ASP A 118 -15.79 -0.02 -11.37
CA ASP A 118 -15.95 1.41 -11.21
C ASP A 118 -15.19 2.20 -12.28
N PRO A 119 -15.83 2.45 -13.43
CA PRO A 119 -15.20 3.20 -14.51
C PRO A 119 -14.93 4.67 -14.14
N SER A 120 -15.51 5.17 -13.04
CA SER A 120 -15.23 6.52 -12.54
C SER A 120 -13.97 6.60 -11.71
N PHE A 121 -13.46 5.47 -11.15
CA PHE A 121 -12.40 5.38 -10.15
C PHE A 121 -12.70 6.11 -8.82
N LEU A 122 -13.89 6.66 -8.64
CA LEU A 122 -14.19 7.53 -7.51
C LEU A 122 -14.81 6.81 -6.32
N ARG A 123 -15.52 5.69 -6.54
CA ARG A 123 -16.36 5.08 -5.49
C ARG A 123 -15.57 4.66 -4.27
N GLU A 124 -14.44 3.98 -4.44
CA GLU A 124 -13.65 3.47 -3.32
C GLU A 124 -13.06 4.63 -2.51
N VAL A 125 -12.41 5.59 -3.17
CA VAL A 125 -11.79 6.76 -2.50
C VAL A 125 -12.84 7.62 -1.79
N LEU A 126 -13.93 7.98 -2.45
CA LEU A 126 -15.00 8.79 -1.86
C LEU A 126 -15.71 8.06 -0.72
N SER A 127 -15.91 6.74 -0.83
CA SER A 127 -16.52 5.97 0.26
C SER A 127 -15.66 6.02 1.52
N TYR A 128 -14.34 5.85 1.42
CA TYR A 128 -13.44 5.98 2.56
C TYR A 128 -13.42 7.42 3.10
N GLU A 129 -13.42 8.42 2.24
CA GLU A 129 -13.46 9.82 2.65
C GLU A 129 -14.73 10.15 3.44
N VAL A 130 -15.88 9.69 2.98
CA VAL A 130 -17.16 9.86 3.70
C VAL A 130 -17.13 9.08 5.02
N CYS A 131 -16.70 7.82 5.01
CA CYS A 131 -16.65 7.00 6.23
C CYS A 131 -15.78 7.62 7.31
N ARG A 132 -14.61 8.19 6.98
CA ARG A 132 -13.72 8.84 7.95
C ARG A 132 -14.34 10.01 8.69
N LYS A 133 -15.42 10.60 8.18
CA LYS A 133 -16.17 11.65 8.88
C LYS A 133 -16.99 11.12 10.06
N TYR A 134 -17.25 9.82 10.09
CA TYR A 134 -18.16 9.20 11.06
C TYR A 134 -17.53 8.08 11.87
N MET A 135 -16.47 7.45 11.34
CA MET A 135 -15.82 6.30 11.95
C MET A 135 -14.37 6.16 11.46
N PRO A 136 -13.52 5.48 12.22
CA PRO A 136 -12.19 5.08 11.72
C PRO A 136 -12.33 4.27 10.43
N ALA A 137 -11.68 4.73 9.36
CA ALA A 137 -11.67 4.07 8.06
C ALA A 137 -10.36 4.34 7.34
N SER A 138 -9.96 3.42 6.45
CA SER A 138 -8.71 3.51 5.69
C SER A 138 -8.59 4.82 4.92
N ASN A 139 -7.38 5.35 4.83
CA ASN A 139 -7.04 6.34 3.84
C ASN A 139 -6.98 5.69 2.45
N ALA A 140 -7.28 6.45 1.41
CA ALA A 140 -7.19 5.99 0.04
C ALA A 140 -6.90 7.15 -0.91
N ASN A 141 -6.07 6.90 -1.92
CA ASN A 141 -5.78 7.81 -3.02
C ASN A 141 -5.53 7.03 -4.32
N TYR A 142 -4.87 7.65 -5.27
CA TYR A 142 -4.58 7.06 -6.56
C TYR A 142 -3.09 6.84 -6.75
N ALA A 143 -2.76 5.78 -7.51
CA ALA A 143 -1.40 5.50 -7.95
C ALA A 143 -1.37 5.04 -9.40
N ASN A 144 -0.45 5.59 -10.18
CA ASN A 144 -0.02 5.01 -11.45
C ASN A 144 0.93 3.85 -11.14
N LEU A 145 0.59 2.67 -11.59
CA LEU A 145 1.45 1.50 -11.48
C LEU A 145 2.16 1.27 -12.81
N TYR A 146 3.47 1.19 -12.74
CA TYR A 146 4.34 0.73 -13.82
C TYR A 146 4.86 -0.65 -13.46
N ILE A 147 4.90 -1.55 -14.43
CA ILE A 147 5.49 -2.88 -14.29
C ILE A 147 6.57 -3.03 -15.36
N ASP A 148 7.79 -3.31 -14.93
CA ASP A 148 8.97 -3.45 -15.81
C ASP A 148 9.09 -2.26 -16.77
N GLY A 149 8.88 -1.05 -16.25
CA GLY A 149 8.96 0.22 -16.98
C GLY A 149 7.75 0.57 -17.85
N VAL A 150 6.71 -0.28 -17.92
CA VAL A 150 5.49 -0.04 -18.71
C VAL A 150 4.35 0.41 -17.82
N LEU A 151 3.67 1.52 -18.18
CA LEU A 151 2.48 1.96 -17.45
C LEU A 151 1.39 0.89 -17.52
N TRP A 152 1.14 0.22 -16.39
CA TRP A 152 0.13 -0.83 -16.27
C TRP A 152 -1.28 -0.27 -16.04
N GLY A 153 -1.36 0.89 -15.41
CA GLY A 153 -2.59 1.65 -15.28
C GLY A 153 -2.75 2.36 -13.93
N LEU A 154 -3.86 3.08 -13.83
CA LEU A 154 -4.27 3.77 -12.60
C LEU A 154 -4.92 2.78 -11.63
N TYR A 155 -4.51 2.79 -10.37
CA TYR A 155 -5.04 1.98 -9.26
C TYR A 155 -5.55 2.88 -8.15
N THR A 156 -6.47 2.38 -7.33
CA THR A 156 -6.75 2.95 -6.02
C THR A 156 -5.77 2.33 -5.02
N ASN A 157 -4.97 3.17 -4.36
CA ASN A 157 -4.07 2.77 -3.29
C ASN A 157 -4.79 2.95 -1.96
N VAL A 158 -4.99 1.85 -1.22
CA VAL A 158 -5.79 1.81 0.00
C VAL A 158 -4.93 1.42 1.20
N GLN A 159 -5.00 2.20 2.27
CA GLN A 159 -4.31 1.92 3.53
C GLN A 159 -4.66 0.53 4.05
N ALA A 160 -3.66 -0.25 4.43
CA ALA A 160 -3.87 -1.54 5.06
C ALA A 160 -4.46 -1.36 6.47
N VAL A 161 -5.50 -2.14 6.79
CA VAL A 161 -5.96 -2.28 8.18
C VAL A 161 -5.04 -3.27 8.88
N ASN A 162 -3.95 -2.77 9.43
CA ASN A 162 -2.88 -3.49 10.09
C ASN A 162 -2.64 -2.91 11.50
N LYS A 163 -1.51 -3.25 12.12
CA LYS A 163 -1.18 -2.77 13.47
C LYS A 163 -1.08 -1.24 13.52
N GLU A 164 -0.48 -0.62 12.52
CA GLU A 164 -0.32 0.82 12.42
C GLU A 164 -1.68 1.50 12.36
N PHE A 165 -2.59 1.04 11.50
CA PHE A 165 -3.97 1.54 11.46
C PHE A 165 -4.68 1.43 12.83
N LEU A 166 -4.49 0.33 13.55
CA LEU A 166 -5.09 0.15 14.87
C LEU A 166 -4.49 1.10 15.92
N ILE A 167 -3.19 1.30 15.89
CA ILE A 167 -2.52 2.26 16.78
C ILE A 167 -3.01 3.68 16.52
N ASP A 168 -3.05 4.10 15.25
CA ASP A 168 -3.43 5.45 14.84
C ASP A 168 -4.88 5.79 15.21
N ASN A 169 -5.79 4.81 15.10
CA ASN A 169 -7.21 5.06 15.30
C ASN A 169 -7.71 4.68 16.71
N PHE A 170 -7.07 3.76 17.40
CA PHE A 170 -7.54 3.22 18.67
C PHE A 170 -6.50 3.27 19.80
N GLY A 171 -5.29 3.74 19.51
CA GLY A 171 -4.18 3.82 20.49
C GLY A 171 -3.64 2.47 20.94
N SER A 172 -4.07 1.37 20.32
CA SER A 172 -3.64 0.01 20.66
C SER A 172 -3.67 -0.89 19.43
N LYS A 173 -2.76 -1.86 19.42
CA LYS A 173 -2.69 -2.90 18.38
C LYS A 173 -3.47 -4.19 18.73
N TYR A 174 -4.18 -4.18 19.87
CA TYR A 174 -5.01 -5.27 20.38
C TYR A 174 -6.41 -4.77 20.70
#